data_1da15590ebf13bc60f953ca75713c16a
#
_entry.id   1da15590ebf13bc60f953ca75713c16a
#
_cell.length_a   1.000
_cell.length_b   1.000
_cell.length_c   1.000
_cell.angle_alpha   90.00
_cell.angle_beta   90.00
_cell.angle_gamma   90.00
#
_symmetry.space_group_name_H-M   'P 1'
#
loop_
_entity.id
_entity.type
_entity.pdbx_description
1 polymer ?
#
loop_
_entity_poly.entity_id
_entity_poly.type
_entity_poly.pdbx_seq_one_letter_code
_entity_poly.pdbx_strand_id
1 'polypeptide(L)'
;GCSQFEPRDKRFYYRALWNFSLREDLAELDSEFNGVDFGHSNLYENLLLTGGQDVPAIEERARKQTIAFIATKPRLNPNEEAIAPTYMKLAWRAQNTFDEAHALHRATYDIAVSDEPEKDRAIRNVLAYYKDSAYAITSKRLDHHRLDQFPYSKAFRTRFPLFNATIWSYHYLQVAVYDPLQAARDLAAKTQAVRPILATYRRYLEQPPVQWTFMPLTAELSPQFAARYPELANIFDNLHMLHDNISDILTSERLPTWEAKRAEIYRVLNSYYLASADATNPMIVQGQEHHH
;
A
#
# COMPACT_ATOMS: atom_id res chain seq x y z
N GLY A 1 -21.31 -22.75 -18.28
CA GLY A 1 -21.22 -22.03 -17.03
C GLY A 1 -20.10 -21.04 -17.12
N CYS A 2 -20.40 -19.73 -17.16
CA CYS A 2 -19.38 -18.72 -17.02
C CYS A 2 -18.76 -18.90 -15.64
N SER A 3 -17.47 -19.26 -15.55
CA SER A 3 -16.74 -19.15 -14.32
C SER A 3 -16.76 -17.67 -13.94
N GLN A 4 -17.51 -17.32 -12.93
CA GLN A 4 -17.42 -15.99 -12.35
C GLN A 4 -16.04 -15.91 -11.73
N PHE A 5 -15.13 -15.18 -12.38
CA PHE A 5 -13.89 -14.78 -11.77
C PHE A 5 -14.26 -13.91 -10.57
N GLU A 6 -14.17 -14.46 -9.38
CA GLU A 6 -14.19 -13.62 -8.20
C GLU A 6 -13.00 -12.69 -8.25
N PRO A 7 -13.17 -11.41 -7.89
CA PRO A 7 -12.04 -10.49 -7.75
C PRO A 7 -10.96 -11.14 -6.89
N ARG A 8 -9.71 -10.99 -7.31
CA ARG A 8 -8.56 -11.68 -6.71
C ARG A 8 -8.41 -11.39 -5.22
N ASP A 9 -8.65 -10.16 -4.81
CA ASP A 9 -8.64 -9.70 -3.44
C ASP A 9 -9.65 -10.43 -2.54
N LYS A 10 -10.80 -10.84 -3.05
CA LYS A 10 -11.79 -11.61 -2.27
C LYS A 10 -11.25 -12.95 -1.77
N ARG A 11 -10.23 -13.50 -2.39
CA ARG A 11 -9.59 -14.74 -1.94
C ARG A 11 -8.75 -14.54 -0.69
N PHE A 12 -8.30 -13.31 -0.44
CA PHE A 12 -7.41 -12.98 0.65
C PHE A 12 -8.15 -12.44 1.88
N TYR A 13 -9.46 -12.16 1.77
CA TYR A 13 -10.23 -11.65 2.88
C TYR A 13 -10.48 -12.72 3.95
N TYR A 14 -10.19 -12.37 5.19
CA TYR A 14 -10.73 -13.06 6.37
C TYR A 14 -12.23 -12.82 6.44
N ARG A 15 -13.04 -13.87 6.45
CA ARG A 15 -14.51 -13.78 6.43
C ARG A 15 -15.07 -13.49 7.82
N ALA A 16 -15.73 -12.37 7.96
CA ALA A 16 -16.37 -11.93 9.20
C ALA A 16 -17.59 -11.03 8.90
N LEU A 17 -18.40 -10.76 9.92
CA LEU A 17 -19.58 -9.91 9.77
C LEU A 17 -19.24 -8.45 9.48
N TRP A 18 -18.07 -7.99 9.89
CA TRP A 18 -17.59 -6.63 9.63
C TRP A 18 -17.02 -6.42 8.22
N ASN A 19 -16.89 -7.45 7.38
CA ASN A 19 -16.43 -7.29 6.01
C ASN A 19 -17.27 -6.25 5.26
N PHE A 20 -16.60 -5.38 4.50
CA PHE A 20 -17.19 -4.32 3.69
C PHE A 20 -17.85 -3.17 4.47
N SER A 21 -17.65 -3.07 5.79
CA SER A 21 -18.17 -1.94 6.59
C SER A 21 -17.67 -0.59 6.08
N LEU A 22 -16.42 -0.49 5.65
CA LEU A 22 -15.89 0.74 5.03
C LEU A 22 -16.73 1.16 3.82
N ARG A 23 -17.00 0.22 2.92
CA ARG A 23 -17.77 0.46 1.69
C ARG A 23 -19.21 0.88 1.96
N GLU A 24 -19.84 0.23 2.93
CA GLU A 24 -21.26 0.48 3.24
C GLU A 24 -21.44 1.77 4.05
N ASP A 25 -20.58 2.03 5.00
CA ASP A 25 -20.74 3.11 5.98
C ASP A 25 -19.97 4.38 5.64
N LEU A 26 -18.80 4.27 4.99
CA LEU A 26 -17.94 5.38 4.58
C LEU A 26 -17.58 5.29 3.10
N ALA A 27 -18.57 5.22 2.23
CA ALA A 27 -18.43 4.99 0.79
C ALA A 27 -17.49 6.00 0.09
N GLU A 28 -17.42 7.24 0.58
CA GLU A 28 -16.51 8.25 0.03
C GLU A 28 -15.05 7.87 0.28
N LEU A 29 -14.73 7.44 1.50
CA LEU A 29 -13.38 6.99 1.85
C LEU A 29 -13.01 5.69 1.11
N ASP A 30 -13.94 4.74 1.00
CA ASP A 30 -13.75 3.51 0.23
C ASP A 30 -13.41 3.80 -1.24
N SER A 31 -14.10 4.76 -1.85
CA SER A 31 -13.84 5.17 -3.24
C SER A 31 -12.43 5.73 -3.43
N GLU A 32 -11.92 6.49 -2.47
CA GLU A 32 -10.55 7.01 -2.51
C GLU A 32 -9.51 5.88 -2.41
N PHE A 33 -9.74 4.85 -1.58
CA PHE A 33 -8.86 3.67 -1.54
C PHE A 33 -8.88 2.87 -2.83
N ASN A 34 -10.02 2.72 -3.48
CA ASN A 34 -10.09 2.12 -4.81
C ASN A 34 -9.26 2.92 -5.82
N GLY A 35 -9.24 4.25 -5.70
CA GLY A 35 -8.39 5.14 -6.48
C GLY A 35 -6.90 4.96 -6.21
N VAL A 36 -6.50 4.68 -4.97
CA VAL A 36 -5.11 4.38 -4.59
C VAL A 36 -4.65 3.10 -5.26
N ASP A 37 -5.44 2.03 -5.20
CA ASP A 37 -5.12 0.74 -5.84
C ASP A 37 -4.98 0.90 -7.37
N PHE A 38 -5.91 1.63 -8.00
CA PHE A 38 -5.82 1.99 -9.42
C PHE A 38 -4.52 2.77 -9.72
N GLY A 39 -4.21 3.77 -8.91
CA GLY A 39 -3.05 4.64 -9.11
C GLY A 39 -1.72 3.91 -9.08
N HIS A 40 -1.54 2.96 -8.16
CA HIS A 40 -0.33 2.15 -8.10
C HIS A 40 -0.16 1.29 -9.35
N SER A 41 -1.18 0.54 -9.74
CA SER A 41 -1.13 -0.34 -10.91
C SER A 41 -0.91 0.44 -12.20
N ASN A 42 -1.63 1.55 -12.36
CA ASN A 42 -1.50 2.44 -13.51
C ASN A 42 -0.10 3.05 -13.62
N LEU A 43 0.52 3.42 -12.51
CA LEU A 43 1.89 3.91 -12.48
C LEU A 43 2.87 2.87 -12.99
N TYR A 44 2.85 1.67 -12.44
CA TYR A 44 3.81 0.63 -12.81
C TYR A 44 3.70 0.23 -14.28
N GLU A 45 2.49 0.13 -14.81
CA GLU A 45 2.28 -0.13 -16.23
C GLU A 45 2.83 0.98 -17.11
N ASN A 46 2.59 2.23 -16.76
CA ASN A 46 3.12 3.39 -17.50
C ASN A 46 4.66 3.42 -17.48
N LEU A 47 5.29 3.12 -16.34
CA LEU A 47 6.75 3.05 -16.23
C LEU A 47 7.35 1.99 -17.16
N LEU A 48 6.70 0.82 -17.25
CA LEU A 48 7.20 -0.28 -18.09
C LEU A 48 6.97 -0.03 -19.58
N LEU A 49 5.80 0.47 -19.98
CA LEU A 49 5.44 0.66 -21.38
C LEU A 49 6.22 1.79 -22.06
N THR A 50 6.60 2.79 -21.31
CA THR A 50 7.26 3.99 -21.87
C THR A 50 8.79 3.92 -21.79
N GLY A 51 9.34 2.94 -21.08
CA GLY A 51 10.78 2.88 -20.80
C GLY A 51 11.30 4.12 -20.07
N GLY A 52 10.39 4.89 -19.45
CA GLY A 52 10.71 6.12 -18.73
C GLY A 52 11.11 7.30 -19.63
N GLN A 53 10.76 7.29 -20.91
CA GLN A 53 10.90 8.44 -21.78
C GLN A 53 9.74 9.42 -21.58
N ASP A 54 10.00 10.72 -21.86
CA ASP A 54 9.01 11.78 -21.73
C ASP A 54 8.33 11.80 -20.34
N VAL A 55 9.15 11.88 -19.30
CA VAL A 55 8.74 11.80 -17.89
C VAL A 55 7.59 12.75 -17.52
N PRO A 56 7.63 14.05 -17.89
CA PRO A 56 6.53 14.97 -17.52
C PRO A 56 5.18 14.55 -18.11
N ALA A 57 5.16 14.06 -19.34
CA ALA A 57 3.91 13.64 -19.99
C ALA A 57 3.38 12.34 -19.36
N ILE A 58 4.26 11.42 -18.96
CA ILE A 58 3.87 10.19 -18.25
C ILE A 58 3.24 10.54 -16.90
N GLU A 59 3.92 11.35 -16.10
CA GLU A 59 3.46 11.74 -14.77
C GLU A 59 2.11 12.44 -14.83
N GLU A 60 1.96 13.40 -15.72
CA GLU A 60 0.71 14.15 -15.87
C GLU A 60 -0.44 13.28 -16.37
N ARG A 61 -0.18 12.39 -17.34
CA ARG A 61 -1.20 11.47 -17.84
C ARG A 61 -1.68 10.52 -16.76
N ALA A 62 -0.78 9.86 -16.02
CA ALA A 62 -1.17 8.91 -14.98
C ALA A 62 -1.87 9.61 -13.80
N ARG A 63 -1.45 10.82 -13.43
CA ARG A 63 -2.14 11.64 -12.43
C ARG A 63 -3.57 11.95 -12.86
N LYS A 64 -3.78 12.42 -14.09
CA LYS A 64 -5.11 12.68 -14.65
C LYS A 64 -5.99 11.45 -14.71
N GLN A 65 -5.43 10.31 -15.11
CA GLN A 65 -6.15 9.03 -15.14
C GLN A 65 -6.62 8.61 -13.74
N THR A 66 -5.78 8.75 -12.73
CA THR A 66 -6.13 8.45 -11.34
C THR A 66 -7.23 9.36 -10.82
N ILE A 67 -7.12 10.68 -11.04
CA ILE A 67 -8.16 11.64 -10.64
C ILE A 67 -9.49 11.34 -11.36
N ALA A 68 -9.45 11.05 -12.66
CA ALA A 68 -10.63 10.68 -13.42
C ALA A 68 -11.29 9.40 -12.90
N PHE A 69 -10.50 8.40 -12.53
CA PHE A 69 -11.01 7.16 -11.94
C PHE A 69 -11.70 7.42 -10.59
N ILE A 70 -11.06 8.18 -9.70
CA ILE A 70 -11.64 8.57 -8.39
C ILE A 70 -12.96 9.34 -8.58
N ALA A 71 -13.02 10.22 -9.59
CA ALA A 71 -14.23 11.00 -9.89
C ALA A 71 -15.45 10.13 -10.25
N THR A 72 -15.23 8.89 -10.70
CA THR A 72 -16.32 7.92 -10.92
C THR A 72 -16.91 7.36 -9.63
N LYS A 73 -16.32 7.66 -8.47
CA LYS A 73 -16.69 7.12 -7.16
C LYS A 73 -16.74 5.58 -7.16
N PRO A 74 -15.64 4.91 -7.49
CA PRO A 74 -15.61 3.46 -7.68
C PRO A 74 -15.95 2.74 -6.38
N ARG A 75 -16.91 1.84 -6.42
CA ARG A 75 -17.32 1.01 -5.26
C ARG A 75 -16.69 -0.36 -5.22
N LEU A 76 -15.97 -0.73 -6.27
CA LEU A 76 -15.27 -2.01 -6.36
C LEU A 76 -13.78 -1.76 -6.51
N ASN A 77 -12.98 -2.66 -5.97
CA ASN A 77 -11.56 -2.65 -6.23
C ASN A 77 -11.32 -2.80 -7.75
N PRO A 78 -10.39 -2.05 -8.30
CA PRO A 78 -10.04 -2.20 -9.70
C PRO A 78 -9.44 -3.58 -9.97
N ASN A 79 -9.63 -4.09 -11.19
CA ASN A 79 -8.92 -5.28 -11.64
C ASN A 79 -7.50 -4.87 -12.07
N GLU A 80 -6.55 -5.02 -11.16
CA GLU A 80 -5.16 -4.61 -11.37
C GLU A 80 -4.48 -5.39 -12.50
N GLU A 81 -4.86 -6.64 -12.72
CA GLU A 81 -4.35 -7.45 -13.84
C GLU A 81 -4.77 -6.86 -15.20
N ALA A 82 -5.95 -6.26 -15.28
CA ALA A 82 -6.42 -5.59 -16.49
C ALA A 82 -5.78 -4.20 -16.66
N ILE A 83 -5.46 -3.51 -15.57
CA ILE A 83 -4.83 -2.18 -15.59
C ILE A 83 -3.34 -2.29 -15.91
N ALA A 84 -2.65 -3.27 -15.32
CA ALA A 84 -1.20 -3.44 -15.39
C ALA A 84 -0.78 -4.83 -15.89
N PRO A 85 -1.19 -5.25 -17.10
CA PRO A 85 -0.91 -6.60 -17.60
C PRO A 85 0.59 -6.85 -17.83
N THR A 86 1.36 -5.83 -18.19
CA THR A 86 2.81 -5.95 -18.40
C THR A 86 3.53 -6.13 -17.08
N TYR A 87 3.17 -5.34 -16.08
CA TYR A 87 3.71 -5.47 -14.72
C TYR A 87 3.35 -6.83 -14.11
N MET A 88 2.14 -7.33 -14.30
CA MET A 88 1.73 -8.66 -13.86
C MET A 88 2.58 -9.78 -14.48
N LYS A 89 2.89 -9.68 -15.76
CA LYS A 89 3.80 -10.64 -16.43
C LYS A 89 5.21 -10.56 -15.89
N LEU A 90 5.66 -9.35 -15.56
CA LEU A 90 6.99 -9.13 -15.02
C LEU A 90 7.13 -9.67 -13.59
N ALA A 91 6.20 -9.32 -12.71
CA ALA A 91 6.39 -9.44 -11.26
C ALA A 91 5.11 -9.86 -10.51
N TRP A 92 4.46 -10.95 -10.94
CA TRP A 92 3.21 -11.41 -10.33
C TRP A 92 3.32 -11.71 -8.81
N ARG A 93 4.49 -12.12 -8.34
CA ARG A 93 4.72 -12.32 -6.88
C ARG A 93 4.65 -11.01 -6.11
N ALA A 94 5.20 -9.95 -6.67
CA ALA A 94 5.10 -8.63 -6.05
C ALA A 94 3.65 -8.15 -5.99
N GLN A 95 2.89 -8.37 -7.08
CA GLN A 95 1.46 -8.04 -7.12
C GLN A 95 0.67 -8.83 -6.06
N ASN A 96 0.91 -10.14 -5.93
CA ASN A 96 0.27 -10.93 -4.87
C ASN A 96 0.61 -10.41 -3.47
N THR A 97 1.85 -9.99 -3.25
CA THR A 97 2.29 -9.42 -1.97
C THR A 97 1.52 -8.13 -1.67
N PHE A 98 1.37 -7.27 -2.66
CA PHE A 98 0.59 -6.02 -2.52
C PHE A 98 -0.89 -6.30 -2.29
N ASP A 99 -1.50 -7.19 -3.07
CA ASP A 99 -2.92 -7.53 -2.94
C ASP A 99 -3.27 -8.03 -1.54
N GLU A 100 -2.47 -8.94 -0.99
CA GLU A 100 -2.70 -9.47 0.35
C GLU A 100 -2.49 -8.42 1.45
N ALA A 101 -1.48 -7.57 1.33
CA ALA A 101 -1.26 -6.49 2.27
C ALA A 101 -2.34 -5.39 2.16
N HIS A 102 -2.84 -5.10 0.96
CA HIS A 102 -3.98 -4.21 0.76
C HIS A 102 -5.28 -4.82 1.32
N ALA A 103 -5.49 -6.13 1.19
CA ALA A 103 -6.61 -6.82 1.82
C ALA A 103 -6.53 -6.73 3.36
N LEU A 104 -5.34 -6.80 3.95
CA LEU A 104 -5.13 -6.58 5.38
C LEU A 104 -5.46 -5.13 5.76
N HIS A 105 -5.04 -4.14 4.98
CA HIS A 105 -5.44 -2.74 5.18
C HIS A 105 -6.97 -2.58 5.19
N ARG A 106 -7.65 -3.14 4.18
CA ARG A 106 -9.11 -3.06 4.09
C ARG A 106 -9.81 -3.74 5.25
N ALA A 107 -9.36 -4.91 5.66
CA ALA A 107 -9.88 -5.59 6.84
C ALA A 107 -9.72 -4.74 8.11
N THR A 108 -8.60 -4.07 8.26
CA THR A 108 -8.34 -3.17 9.39
C THR A 108 -9.27 -1.96 9.37
N TYR A 109 -9.52 -1.35 8.21
CA TYR A 109 -10.50 -0.27 8.06
C TYR A 109 -11.93 -0.75 8.37
N ASP A 110 -12.31 -1.90 7.83
CA ASP A 110 -13.64 -2.49 8.08
C ASP A 110 -13.89 -2.70 9.57
N ILE A 111 -12.91 -3.26 10.28
CA ILE A 111 -12.99 -3.44 11.74
C ILE A 111 -13.09 -2.08 12.44
N ALA A 112 -12.28 -1.11 12.06
CA ALA A 112 -12.27 0.22 12.67
C ALA A 112 -13.61 0.96 12.49
N VAL A 113 -14.26 0.80 11.33
CA VAL A 113 -15.53 1.44 10.99
C VAL A 113 -16.71 0.71 11.62
N SER A 114 -16.69 -0.62 11.67
CA SER A 114 -17.80 -1.47 12.09
C SER A 114 -18.20 -1.32 13.57
N ASP A 115 -19.34 -1.92 13.91
CA ASP A 115 -19.83 -2.06 15.28
C ASP A 115 -19.25 -3.28 16.02
N GLU A 116 -18.17 -3.89 15.48
CA GLU A 116 -17.50 -5.03 16.13
C GLU A 116 -17.10 -4.67 17.57
N PRO A 117 -17.67 -5.33 18.59
CA PRO A 117 -17.42 -4.97 19.98
C PRO A 117 -16.03 -5.36 20.47
N GLU A 118 -15.44 -6.39 19.87
CA GLU A 118 -14.14 -6.92 20.25
C GLU A 118 -13.08 -6.66 19.16
N LYS A 119 -12.87 -5.38 18.83
CA LYS A 119 -11.98 -4.96 17.75
C LYS A 119 -10.56 -5.51 17.88
N ASP A 120 -10.01 -5.55 19.09
CA ASP A 120 -8.67 -6.11 19.33
C ASP A 120 -8.58 -7.59 18.99
N ARG A 121 -9.63 -8.36 19.30
CA ARG A 121 -9.71 -9.77 18.93
C ARG A 121 -9.84 -9.92 17.41
N ALA A 122 -10.69 -9.13 16.79
CA ALA A 122 -10.86 -9.13 15.34
C ALA A 122 -9.52 -8.82 14.62
N ILE A 123 -8.79 -7.81 15.07
CA ILE A 123 -7.46 -7.47 14.56
C ILE A 123 -6.48 -8.63 14.74
N ARG A 124 -6.41 -9.25 15.91
CA ARG A 124 -5.53 -10.42 16.13
C ARG A 124 -5.85 -11.57 15.17
N ASN A 125 -7.15 -11.85 14.95
CA ASN A 125 -7.58 -12.92 14.05
C ASN A 125 -7.20 -12.65 12.60
N VAL A 126 -7.41 -11.43 12.12
CA VAL A 126 -7.04 -11.02 10.77
C VAL A 126 -5.52 -11.07 10.59
N LEU A 127 -4.77 -10.58 11.57
CA LEU A 127 -3.32 -10.61 11.53
C LEU A 127 -2.77 -12.04 11.50
N ALA A 128 -3.33 -12.94 12.31
CA ALA A 128 -2.96 -14.36 12.30
C ALA A 128 -3.26 -14.99 10.92
N TYR A 129 -4.44 -14.74 10.38
CA TYR A 129 -4.81 -15.21 9.04
C TYR A 129 -3.86 -14.68 7.96
N TYR A 130 -3.49 -13.40 8.01
CA TYR A 130 -2.53 -12.81 7.08
C TYR A 130 -1.16 -13.47 7.17
N LYS A 131 -0.66 -13.71 8.40
CA LYS A 131 0.64 -14.33 8.65
C LYS A 131 0.76 -15.77 8.15
N ASP A 132 -0.34 -16.48 7.94
CA ASP A 132 -0.36 -17.82 7.36
C ASP A 132 -0.10 -17.83 5.85
N SER A 133 -0.14 -16.68 5.20
CA SER A 133 0.13 -16.58 3.77
C SER A 133 1.61 -16.66 3.44
N ALA A 134 1.92 -17.31 2.31
CA ALA A 134 3.27 -17.32 1.75
C ALA A 134 3.76 -15.92 1.27
N TYR A 135 2.84 -14.97 1.08
CA TYR A 135 3.13 -13.61 0.63
C TYR A 135 3.13 -12.60 1.77
N ALA A 136 2.94 -13.05 3.01
CA ALA A 136 2.90 -12.18 4.16
C ALA A 136 4.24 -11.43 4.35
N ILE A 137 4.13 -10.12 4.47
CA ILE A 137 5.25 -9.24 4.83
C ILE A 137 5.54 -9.41 6.32
N THR A 138 6.82 -9.38 6.70
CA THR A 138 7.24 -9.46 8.11
C THR A 138 6.60 -8.36 8.94
N SER A 139 6.20 -8.72 10.16
CA SER A 139 5.73 -7.76 11.18
C SER A 139 6.88 -7.13 12.00
N LYS A 140 8.13 -7.50 11.72
CA LYS A 140 9.31 -6.85 12.28
C LYS A 140 9.59 -5.56 11.54
N ARG A 141 10.01 -4.53 12.26
CA ARG A 141 10.40 -3.25 11.65
C ARG A 141 11.65 -3.44 10.78
N LEU A 142 11.54 -3.05 9.52
CA LEU A 142 12.69 -2.97 8.61
C LEU A 142 13.30 -1.56 8.66
N ASP A 143 14.60 -1.48 8.41
CA ASP A 143 15.33 -0.21 8.37
C ASP A 143 15.16 0.47 7.01
N HIS A 144 14.35 1.51 6.95
CA HIS A 144 14.09 2.30 5.74
C HIS A 144 15.36 2.93 5.15
N HIS A 145 16.35 3.25 5.96
CA HIS A 145 17.62 3.80 5.47
C HIS A 145 18.44 2.80 4.65
N ARG A 146 18.15 1.50 4.78
CA ARG A 146 18.77 0.48 3.93
C ARG A 146 18.40 0.63 2.46
N LEU A 147 17.28 1.27 2.13
CA LEU A 147 16.93 1.59 0.74
C LEU A 147 18.02 2.41 0.05
N ASP A 148 18.69 3.31 0.77
CA ASP A 148 19.74 4.16 0.23
C ASP A 148 21.05 3.40 -0.09
N GLN A 149 21.17 2.15 0.33
CA GLN A 149 22.35 1.31 0.08
C GLN A 149 22.26 0.49 -1.21
N PHE A 150 21.10 0.41 -1.84
CA PHE A 150 20.97 -0.29 -3.11
C PHE A 150 21.60 0.52 -4.26
N PRO A 151 22.24 -0.14 -5.26
CA PRO A 151 22.87 0.54 -6.40
C PRO A 151 21.92 1.39 -7.23
N TYR A 152 20.62 1.10 -7.19
CA TYR A 152 19.54 1.79 -7.90
C TYR A 152 18.74 2.72 -6.97
N SER A 153 19.24 2.97 -5.76
CA SER A 153 18.58 3.84 -4.78
C SER A 153 18.25 5.21 -5.40
N LYS A 154 17.10 5.73 -5.05
CA LYS A 154 16.60 7.05 -5.49
C LYS A 154 16.33 7.20 -6.99
N ALA A 155 16.45 6.13 -7.77
CA ALA A 155 16.23 6.20 -9.23
C ALA A 155 14.83 6.73 -9.57
N PHE A 156 13.80 6.21 -8.89
CA PHE A 156 12.40 6.63 -9.08
C PHE A 156 12.15 8.07 -8.65
N ARG A 157 12.44 8.40 -7.40
CA ARG A 157 12.15 9.74 -6.86
C ARG A 157 12.99 10.86 -7.50
N THR A 158 14.16 10.54 -8.04
CA THR A 158 14.97 11.50 -8.79
C THR A 158 14.42 11.74 -10.19
N ARG A 159 14.01 10.68 -10.86
CA ARG A 159 13.55 10.74 -12.25
C ARG A 159 12.06 11.08 -12.37
N PHE A 160 11.25 10.64 -11.41
CA PHE A 160 9.80 10.82 -11.38
C PHE A 160 9.34 11.48 -10.07
N PRO A 161 9.76 12.73 -9.79
CA PRO A 161 9.47 13.39 -8.51
C PRO A 161 7.98 13.60 -8.27
N LEU A 162 7.21 13.89 -9.31
CA LEU A 162 5.75 14.08 -9.20
C LEU A 162 5.03 12.77 -8.88
N PHE A 163 5.44 11.68 -9.51
CA PHE A 163 4.91 10.35 -9.18
C PHE A 163 5.25 9.92 -7.76
N ASN A 164 6.50 10.13 -7.35
CA ASN A 164 6.91 9.84 -5.98
C ASN A 164 6.05 10.59 -4.97
N ALA A 165 5.80 11.86 -5.21
CA ALA A 165 4.93 12.68 -4.37
C ALA A 165 3.45 12.22 -4.41
N THR A 166 2.97 11.74 -5.56
CA THR A 166 1.62 11.19 -5.70
C THR A 166 1.47 9.89 -4.92
N ILE A 167 2.44 8.98 -5.00
CA ILE A 167 2.46 7.74 -4.21
C ILE A 167 2.56 8.05 -2.72
N TRP A 168 3.38 9.03 -2.33
CA TRP A 168 3.44 9.48 -0.95
C TRP A 168 2.05 9.91 -0.46
N SER A 169 1.31 10.62 -1.29
CA SER A 169 -0.06 11.06 -0.97
C SER A 169 -1.03 9.90 -0.81
N TYR A 170 -0.90 8.85 -1.63
CA TYR A 170 -1.68 7.61 -1.45
C TYR A 170 -1.39 6.97 -0.08
N HIS A 171 -0.13 6.83 0.27
CA HIS A 171 0.27 6.24 1.55
C HIS A 171 -0.12 7.14 2.75
N TYR A 172 -0.10 8.47 2.58
CA TYR A 172 -0.66 9.39 3.57
C TYR A 172 -2.11 9.03 3.89
N LEU A 173 -2.97 8.92 2.87
CA LEU A 173 -4.38 8.57 3.09
C LEU A 173 -4.51 7.24 3.82
N GLN A 174 -3.77 6.22 3.37
CA GLN A 174 -3.87 4.86 3.91
C GLN A 174 -3.59 4.77 5.41
N VAL A 175 -2.69 5.58 5.94
CA VAL A 175 -2.31 5.50 7.35
C VAL A 175 -2.85 6.64 8.21
N ALA A 176 -3.14 7.81 7.65
CA ALA A 176 -3.66 8.95 8.41
C ALA A 176 -5.08 8.75 8.94
N VAL A 177 -5.86 7.86 8.35
CA VAL A 177 -7.25 7.62 8.74
C VAL A 177 -7.40 6.74 9.98
N TYR A 178 -6.37 6.02 10.42
CA TYR A 178 -6.49 5.06 11.51
C TYR A 178 -6.83 5.72 12.85
N ASP A 179 -6.07 6.72 13.28
CA ASP A 179 -6.33 7.38 14.56
C ASP A 179 -7.71 8.04 14.60
N PRO A 180 -8.15 8.82 13.60
CA PRO A 180 -9.50 9.37 13.57
C PRO A 180 -10.61 8.31 13.63
N LEU A 181 -10.47 7.21 12.87
CA LEU A 181 -11.44 6.13 12.87
C LEU A 181 -11.51 5.40 14.23
N GLN A 182 -10.36 5.22 14.88
CA GLN A 182 -10.25 4.54 16.16
C GLN A 182 -10.79 5.40 17.31
N ALA A 183 -10.57 6.71 17.28
CA ALA A 183 -10.98 7.64 18.33
C ALA A 183 -12.48 7.97 18.31
N ALA A 184 -13.11 7.95 17.14
CA ALA A 184 -14.51 8.32 16.97
C ALA A 184 -15.44 7.21 17.48
N ARG A 185 -16.47 7.60 18.26
CA ARG A 185 -17.35 6.66 18.96
C ARG A 185 -18.42 6.03 18.07
N ASP A 186 -18.95 6.78 17.12
CA ASP A 186 -20.05 6.37 16.25
C ASP A 186 -19.77 6.76 14.80
N LEU A 187 -20.61 6.28 13.88
CA LEU A 187 -20.44 6.50 12.45
C LEU A 187 -20.47 7.98 12.05
N ALA A 188 -21.32 8.78 12.69
CA ALA A 188 -21.39 10.22 12.41
C ALA A 188 -20.07 10.91 12.80
N ALA A 189 -19.53 10.59 13.97
CA ALA A 189 -18.24 11.09 14.44
C ALA A 189 -17.09 10.62 13.53
N LYS A 190 -17.09 9.35 13.08
CA LYS A 190 -16.10 8.82 12.13
C LYS A 190 -16.15 9.57 10.80
N THR A 191 -17.35 9.79 10.26
CA THR A 191 -17.54 10.57 9.03
C THR A 191 -16.98 11.97 9.16
N GLN A 192 -17.20 12.64 10.28
CA GLN A 192 -16.64 13.98 10.53
C GLN A 192 -15.12 13.95 10.69
N ALA A 193 -14.61 12.95 11.41
CA ALA A 193 -13.18 12.84 11.73
C ALA A 193 -12.29 12.60 10.50
N VAL A 194 -12.80 11.90 9.47
CA VAL A 194 -12.03 11.63 8.25
C VAL A 194 -12.06 12.77 7.23
N ARG A 195 -13.00 13.71 7.33
CA ARG A 195 -13.12 14.84 6.39
C ARG A 195 -11.86 15.68 6.21
N PRO A 196 -11.15 16.09 7.27
CA PRO A 196 -9.90 16.85 7.11
C PRO A 196 -8.81 16.04 6.40
N ILE A 197 -8.76 14.73 6.64
CA ILE A 197 -7.82 13.82 5.97
C ILE A 197 -8.13 13.76 4.48
N LEU A 198 -9.38 13.55 4.10
CA LEU A 198 -9.83 13.53 2.71
C LEU A 198 -9.55 14.87 2.01
N ALA A 199 -9.82 15.99 2.67
CA ALA A 199 -9.55 17.32 2.12
C ALA A 199 -8.04 17.53 1.87
N THR A 200 -7.19 17.12 2.80
CA THR A 200 -5.73 17.17 2.66
C THR A 200 -5.25 16.27 1.53
N TYR A 201 -5.76 15.04 1.47
CA TYR A 201 -5.42 14.08 0.43
C TYR A 201 -5.76 14.60 -0.98
N ARG A 202 -6.96 15.15 -1.16
CA ARG A 202 -7.39 15.74 -2.45
C ARG A 202 -6.51 16.92 -2.86
N ARG A 203 -6.13 17.77 -1.90
CA ARG A 203 -5.17 18.83 -2.16
C ARG A 203 -3.81 18.27 -2.60
N TYR A 204 -3.35 17.17 -2.00
CA TYR A 204 -2.11 16.51 -2.40
C TYR A 204 -2.20 15.87 -3.79
N LEU A 205 -3.36 15.37 -4.21
CA LEU A 205 -3.56 14.89 -5.59
C LEU A 205 -3.47 16.03 -6.61
N GLU A 206 -3.95 17.22 -6.27
CA GLU A 206 -3.88 18.41 -7.13
C GLU A 206 -2.47 19.03 -7.13
N GLN A 207 -1.85 19.10 -5.97
CA GLN A 207 -0.53 19.68 -5.74
C GLN A 207 0.31 18.75 -4.87
N PRO A 208 0.88 17.68 -5.45
CA PRO A 208 1.66 16.70 -4.69
C PRO A 208 2.87 17.32 -3.99
N PRO A 209 3.16 16.93 -2.73
CA PRO A 209 4.30 17.44 -1.97
C PRO A 209 5.60 16.77 -2.46
N VAL A 210 6.34 17.42 -3.34
CA VAL A 210 7.51 16.85 -4.05
C VAL A 210 8.79 16.72 -3.23
N GLN A 211 8.83 17.19 -2.00
CA GLN A 211 10.05 17.20 -1.17
C GLN A 211 10.33 15.91 -0.41
N TRP A 212 9.45 14.94 -0.43
CA TRP A 212 9.55 13.73 0.39
C TRP A 212 10.50 12.70 -0.21
N THR A 213 11.34 12.12 0.64
CA THR A 213 12.32 11.10 0.27
C THR A 213 11.90 9.70 0.63
N PHE A 214 11.16 9.53 1.72
CA PHE A 214 10.62 8.24 2.16
C PHE A 214 9.11 8.31 2.28
N MET A 215 8.44 7.15 2.17
CA MET A 215 7.01 7.06 2.41
C MET A 215 6.70 7.38 3.88
N PRO A 216 5.49 7.92 4.17
CA PRO A 216 5.13 8.27 5.54
C PRO A 216 5.05 7.03 6.41
N LEU A 217 5.53 7.12 7.66
CA LEU A 217 5.40 6.08 8.64
C LEU A 217 4.05 6.14 9.35
N THR A 218 3.49 4.99 9.66
CA THR A 218 2.21 4.90 10.38
C THR A 218 2.27 5.64 11.71
N ALA A 219 3.38 5.52 12.46
CA ALA A 219 3.54 6.22 13.74
C ALA A 219 3.61 7.75 13.64
N GLU A 220 3.96 8.30 12.48
CA GLU A 220 3.99 9.76 12.24
C GLU A 220 2.58 10.32 12.05
N LEU A 221 1.69 9.57 11.43
CA LEU A 221 0.35 10.02 11.04
C LEU A 221 -0.77 9.47 11.93
N SER A 222 -0.59 8.27 12.47
CA SER A 222 -1.53 7.60 13.38
C SER A 222 -0.77 6.96 14.56
N PRO A 223 -0.17 7.77 15.46
CA PRO A 223 0.67 7.28 16.54
C PRO A 223 -0.06 6.39 17.54
N GLN A 224 -1.34 6.63 17.80
CA GLN A 224 -2.12 5.82 18.73
C GLN A 224 -2.43 4.44 18.15
N PHE A 225 -2.76 4.36 16.87
CA PHE A 225 -2.92 3.10 16.15
C PHE A 225 -1.62 2.30 16.13
N ALA A 226 -0.50 2.95 15.80
CA ALA A 226 0.82 2.30 15.78
C ALA A 226 1.24 1.77 17.16
N ALA A 227 0.94 2.50 18.24
CA ALA A 227 1.21 2.06 19.60
C ALA A 227 0.32 0.86 20.01
N ARG A 228 -0.94 0.85 19.58
CA ARG A 228 -1.91 -0.23 19.90
C ARG A 228 -1.67 -1.49 19.07
N TYR A 229 -1.31 -1.34 17.80
CA TYR A 229 -1.12 -2.44 16.85
C TYR A 229 0.23 -2.36 16.14
N PRO A 230 1.35 -2.49 16.88
CA PRO A 230 2.69 -2.26 16.32
C PRO A 230 3.04 -3.22 15.18
N GLU A 231 2.57 -4.47 15.21
CA GLU A 231 2.80 -5.42 14.12
C GLU A 231 2.12 -5.00 12.82
N LEU A 232 0.88 -4.49 12.89
CA LEU A 232 0.19 -3.93 11.72
C LEU A 232 0.92 -2.71 11.18
N ALA A 233 1.30 -1.77 12.04
CA ALA A 233 2.05 -0.60 11.65
C ALA A 233 3.34 -0.97 10.93
N ASN A 234 4.09 -1.94 11.44
CA ASN A 234 5.32 -2.42 10.79
C ASN A 234 5.03 -3.06 9.42
N ILE A 235 3.99 -3.88 9.30
CA ILE A 235 3.61 -4.49 8.01
C ILE A 235 3.28 -3.41 6.99
N PHE A 236 2.50 -2.39 7.36
CA PHE A 236 2.12 -1.31 6.45
C PHE A 236 3.31 -0.42 6.07
N ASP A 237 4.18 -0.10 7.02
CA ASP A 237 5.40 0.65 6.74
C ASP A 237 6.35 -0.14 5.84
N ASN A 238 6.50 -1.44 6.08
CA ASN A 238 7.29 -2.33 5.21
C ASN A 238 6.69 -2.46 3.81
N LEU A 239 5.36 -2.51 3.69
CA LEU A 239 4.67 -2.48 2.40
C LEU A 239 5.00 -1.20 1.61
N HIS A 240 4.94 -0.05 2.26
CA HIS A 240 5.25 1.23 1.62
C HIS A 240 6.72 1.33 1.22
N MET A 241 7.61 0.81 2.05
CA MET A 241 9.03 0.67 1.72
C MET A 241 9.26 -0.26 0.52
N LEU A 242 8.51 -1.36 0.42
CA LEU A 242 8.56 -2.26 -0.73
C LEU A 242 8.10 -1.57 -2.02
N HIS A 243 7.09 -0.70 -1.96
CA HIS A 243 6.69 0.14 -3.11
C HIS A 243 7.85 1.02 -3.59
N ASP A 244 8.57 1.69 -2.68
CA ASP A 244 9.75 2.47 -3.02
C ASP A 244 10.83 1.61 -3.69
N ASN A 245 11.11 0.46 -3.11
CA ASN A 245 12.14 -0.45 -3.60
C ASN A 245 11.85 -0.95 -5.02
N ILE A 246 10.62 -1.39 -5.26
CA ILE A 246 10.19 -1.88 -6.59
C ILE A 246 10.15 -0.72 -7.60
N SER A 247 9.69 0.45 -7.22
CA SER A 247 9.67 1.63 -8.08
C SER A 247 11.08 2.01 -8.54
N ASP A 248 12.06 1.97 -7.63
CA ASP A 248 13.47 2.19 -7.96
C ASP A 248 14.01 1.13 -8.93
N ILE A 249 13.68 -0.15 -8.72
CA ILE A 249 14.09 -1.24 -9.62
C ILE A 249 13.51 -1.04 -11.03
N LEU A 250 12.20 -0.77 -11.12
CA LEU A 250 11.52 -0.58 -12.41
C LEU A 250 12.10 0.59 -13.21
N THR A 251 12.54 1.63 -12.52
CA THR A 251 13.05 2.88 -13.11
C THR A 251 14.56 2.82 -13.42
N SER A 252 15.28 1.90 -12.79
CA SER A 252 16.73 1.85 -12.85
C SER A 252 17.27 1.49 -14.23
N GLU A 253 18.19 2.31 -14.72
CA GLU A 253 18.99 2.03 -15.93
C GLU A 253 20.10 1.00 -15.67
N ARG A 254 20.45 0.75 -14.41
CA ARG A 254 21.42 -0.29 -14.00
C ARG A 254 20.86 -1.70 -14.14
N LEU A 255 19.57 -1.84 -14.30
CA LEU A 255 18.85 -3.09 -14.53
C LEU A 255 18.13 -2.99 -15.89
N PRO A 256 18.87 -3.08 -17.02
CA PRO A 256 18.35 -2.64 -18.32
C PRO A 256 17.35 -3.63 -18.95
N THR A 257 17.29 -4.87 -18.49
CA THR A 257 16.39 -5.89 -19.04
C THR A 257 15.26 -6.23 -18.08
N TRP A 258 14.16 -6.72 -18.61
CA TRP A 258 13.03 -7.19 -17.80
C TRP A 258 13.42 -8.39 -16.94
N GLU A 259 14.25 -9.27 -17.43
CA GLU A 259 14.79 -10.41 -16.70
C GLU A 259 15.61 -9.95 -15.49
N ALA A 260 16.47 -8.95 -15.67
CA ALA A 260 17.27 -8.38 -14.58
C ALA A 260 16.37 -7.70 -13.54
N LYS A 261 15.36 -6.94 -13.98
CA LYS A 261 14.37 -6.31 -13.07
C LYS A 261 13.59 -7.35 -12.29
N ARG A 262 13.07 -8.39 -12.96
CA ARG A 262 12.34 -9.49 -12.29
C ARG A 262 13.21 -10.21 -11.26
N ALA A 263 14.43 -10.57 -11.63
CA ALA A 263 15.35 -11.26 -10.74
C ALA A 263 15.61 -10.44 -9.47
N GLU A 264 15.83 -9.13 -9.62
CA GLU A 264 16.06 -8.24 -8.49
C GLU A 264 14.80 -8.03 -7.64
N ILE A 265 13.62 -7.85 -8.25
CA ILE A 265 12.35 -7.78 -7.51
C ILE A 265 12.17 -9.03 -6.66
N TYR A 266 12.38 -10.21 -7.22
CA TYR A 266 12.19 -11.47 -6.48
C TYR A 266 13.23 -11.68 -5.37
N ARG A 267 14.47 -11.23 -5.59
CA ARG A 267 15.50 -11.22 -4.56
C ARG A 267 15.12 -10.31 -3.40
N VAL A 268 14.65 -9.11 -3.70
CA VAL A 268 14.22 -8.12 -2.71
C VAL A 268 13.01 -8.60 -1.93
N LEU A 269 12.00 -9.17 -2.60
CA LEU A 269 10.81 -9.72 -1.94
C LEU A 269 11.15 -10.70 -0.83
N ASN A 270 12.17 -11.54 -1.02
CA ASN A 270 12.61 -12.49 0.01
C ASN A 270 13.07 -11.79 1.31
N SER A 271 13.55 -10.55 1.24
CA SER A 271 13.91 -9.75 2.41
C SER A 271 12.70 -9.21 3.17
N TYR A 272 11.54 -9.15 2.53
CA TYR A 272 10.30 -8.66 3.13
C TYR A 272 9.40 -9.76 3.66
N TYR A 273 9.49 -10.99 3.13
CA TYR A 273 8.57 -12.06 3.52
C TYR A 273 8.79 -12.53 4.96
N LEU A 274 7.70 -12.75 5.67
CA LEU A 274 7.69 -13.30 7.02
C LEU A 274 8.44 -14.64 7.10
N ALA A 275 8.24 -15.51 6.10
CA ALA A 275 8.86 -16.85 6.07
C ALA A 275 10.39 -16.83 5.96
N SER A 276 10.99 -15.75 5.43
CA SER A 276 12.43 -15.60 5.26
C SER A 276 13.04 -14.49 6.13
N ALA A 277 12.23 -13.78 6.91
CA ALA A 277 12.70 -12.75 7.83
C ALA A 277 13.24 -13.39 9.11
N ASP A 278 14.51 -13.66 9.14
CA ASP A 278 15.24 -14.16 10.31
C ASP A 278 16.13 -13.07 10.94
N ALA A 279 16.82 -13.45 12.03
CA ALA A 279 17.69 -12.52 12.76
C ALA A 279 18.92 -12.07 11.94
N THR A 280 19.23 -12.73 10.82
CA THR A 280 20.38 -12.41 9.96
C THR A 280 20.01 -11.49 8.81
N ASN A 281 18.71 -11.23 8.58
CA ASN A 281 18.27 -10.34 7.52
C ASN A 281 18.77 -8.91 7.78
N PRO A 282 19.65 -8.35 6.91
CA PRO A 282 20.26 -7.05 7.13
C PRO A 282 19.25 -5.89 7.09
N MET A 283 18.04 -6.12 6.57
CA MET A 283 16.96 -5.13 6.53
C MET A 283 16.23 -5.02 7.87
N ILE A 284 16.37 -5.97 8.78
CA ILE A 284 15.73 -5.93 10.09
C ILE A 284 16.50 -5.03 11.03
N VAL A 285 15.81 -4.09 11.69
CA VAL A 285 16.40 -3.25 12.72
C VAL A 285 16.75 -4.12 13.93
N GLN A 286 18.03 -4.23 14.24
CA GLN A 286 18.49 -4.97 15.42
C GLN A 286 18.13 -4.19 16.69
N GLY A 287 17.62 -4.89 17.70
CA GLY A 287 17.41 -4.33 19.04
C GLY A 287 15.97 -4.03 19.42
N GLN A 288 14.98 -4.35 18.61
CA GLN A 288 13.58 -4.37 19.07
C GLN A 288 13.20 -5.79 19.58
N GLU A 289 13.76 -6.19 20.70
CA GLU A 289 13.12 -7.21 21.50
C GLU A 289 11.88 -6.59 22.13
N HIS A 290 10.72 -7.13 21.80
CA HIS A 290 9.48 -6.78 22.46
C HIS A 290 9.60 -7.23 23.92
N HIS A 291 9.79 -6.29 24.82
CA HIS A 291 9.48 -6.55 26.23
C HIS A 291 7.95 -6.69 26.32
N HIS A 292 7.52 -7.87 26.65
CA HIS A 292 6.14 -8.25 26.96
C HIS A 292 5.59 -7.48 28.16
#